data_37fecd72f091e1c0804a6896cb2b2009
#
_entry.id   37fecd72f091e1c0804a6896cb2b2009
#
_cell.length_a   1.000
_cell.length_b   1.000
_cell.length_c   1.000
_cell.angle_alpha   90.00
_cell.angle_beta   90.00
_cell.angle_gamma   90.00
#
_symmetry.space_group_name_H-M   'P 1'
#
loop_
_entity.id
_entity.type
_entity.pdbx_description
1 polymer ?
#
loop_
_entity_poly.entity_id
_entity_poly.type
_entity_poly.pdbx_seq_one_letter_code
_entity_poly.pdbx_strand_id
1 'polypeptide(L)' 'MTEKTLSRLFLKDTGLTFRAWRQRLRLLGALTPLEQGERVTDVALACGYDSTSAFIAAFRQQFDATPGEFFRDL' A
#
# COMPACT_ATOMS: atom_id res chain seq x y z
N MET A 1 23.68 -7.64 4.94
CA MET A 1 22.56 -7.81 5.87
C MET A 1 21.57 -8.82 5.29
N THR A 2 21.17 -9.81 6.08
CA THR A 2 20.22 -10.81 5.61
C THR A 2 18.79 -10.30 5.75
N GLU A 3 17.88 -10.94 5.03
CA GLU A 3 16.44 -10.60 5.12
C GLU A 3 15.91 -10.76 6.54
N LYS A 4 16.36 -11.79 7.26
CA LYS A 4 15.97 -12.00 8.65
C LYS A 4 16.42 -10.88 9.56
N THR A 5 17.65 -10.41 9.39
CA THR A 5 18.19 -9.30 10.17
C THR A 5 17.39 -8.02 9.91
N LEU A 6 17.09 -7.75 8.64
CA LEU A 6 16.31 -6.59 8.23
C LEU A 6 14.90 -6.65 8.82
N SER A 7 14.26 -7.84 8.79
CA SER A 7 12.93 -8.03 9.36
C SER A 7 12.90 -7.77 10.85
N ARG A 8 13.92 -8.20 11.59
CA ARG A 8 14.03 -7.95 13.03
C ARG A 8 14.17 -6.48 13.33
N LEU A 9 14.97 -5.76 12.53
CA LEU A 9 15.15 -4.32 12.70
C LEU A 9 13.85 -3.58 12.48
N PHE A 10 13.10 -3.93 11.42
CA PHE A 10 11.82 -3.31 11.14
C PHE A 10 10.82 -3.56 12.27
N LEU A 11 10.74 -4.78 12.76
CA LEU A 11 9.83 -5.12 13.85
C LEU A 11 10.17 -4.33 15.11
N LYS A 12 11.44 -4.19 15.41
CA LYS A 12 11.91 -3.47 16.60
C LYS A 12 11.60 -1.98 16.51
N ASP A 13 11.84 -1.37 15.33
CA ASP A 13 11.72 0.09 15.16
C ASP A 13 10.29 0.54 14.86
N THR A 14 9.53 -0.26 14.11
CA THR A 14 8.20 0.13 13.63
C THR A 14 7.06 -0.67 14.23
N GLY A 15 7.35 -1.82 14.86
CA GLY A 15 6.34 -2.74 15.34
C GLY A 15 5.68 -3.55 14.23
N LEU A 16 6.19 -3.48 13.00
CA LEU A 16 5.64 -4.16 11.83
C LEU A 16 6.60 -5.24 11.35
N THR A 17 6.03 -6.33 10.78
CA THR A 17 6.84 -7.31 10.08
C THR A 17 7.38 -6.69 8.79
N PHE A 18 8.47 -7.29 8.27
CA PHE A 18 9.03 -6.82 6.99
C PHE A 18 8.00 -6.89 5.86
N ARG A 19 7.17 -7.95 5.85
CA ARG A 19 6.12 -8.11 4.84
C ARG A 19 5.07 -7.00 4.95
N ALA A 20 4.62 -6.70 6.16
CA ALA A 20 3.62 -5.64 6.39
C ALA A 20 4.18 -4.28 6.00
N TRP A 21 5.45 -4.04 6.31
CA TRP A 21 6.15 -2.81 5.94
C TRP A 21 6.24 -2.64 4.42
N ARG A 22 6.61 -3.72 3.70
CA ARG A 22 6.67 -3.69 2.23
C ARG A 22 5.30 -3.40 1.62
N GLN A 23 4.25 -4.02 2.16
CA GLN A 23 2.89 -3.78 1.68
C GLN A 23 2.48 -2.33 1.90
N ARG A 24 2.82 -1.77 3.04
CA ARG A 24 2.55 -0.35 3.33
C ARG A 24 3.25 0.55 2.32
N LEU A 25 4.50 0.26 1.98
CA LEU A 25 5.24 1.04 0.99
C LEU A 25 4.58 0.96 -0.39
N ARG A 26 4.07 -0.21 -0.78
CA ARG A 26 3.36 -0.35 -2.05
C ARG A 26 2.14 0.56 -2.10
N LEU A 27 1.37 0.59 -1.03
CA LEU A 27 0.16 1.41 -0.96
C LEU A 27 0.50 2.89 -0.94
N LEU A 28 1.56 3.29 -0.24
CA LEU A 28 2.01 4.67 -0.26
C LEU A 28 2.43 5.09 -1.66
N GLY A 29 3.09 4.20 -2.41
CA GLY A 29 3.47 4.44 -3.79
C GLY A 29 2.28 4.59 -4.73
N ALA A 30 1.10 4.10 -4.35
CA ALA A 30 -0.10 4.23 -5.17
C ALA A 30 -0.73 5.63 -5.08
N LEU A 31 -0.42 6.39 -4.04
CA LEU A 31 -1.05 7.69 -3.83
C LEU A 31 -0.76 8.68 -4.94
N THR A 32 0.49 8.75 -5.40
CA THR A 32 0.87 9.69 -6.46
C THR A 32 0.13 9.45 -7.78
N PRO A 33 0.15 8.23 -8.35
CA PRO A 33 -0.59 8.01 -9.60
C PRO A 33 -2.09 8.18 -9.44
N LEU A 34 -2.67 7.83 -8.29
CA LEU A 34 -4.09 8.04 -8.04
C LEU A 34 -4.42 9.53 -7.99
N GLU A 35 -3.58 10.32 -7.36
CA GLU A 35 -3.74 11.78 -7.32
C GLU A 35 -3.67 12.39 -8.71
N GLN A 36 -2.86 11.79 -9.60
CA GLN A 36 -2.72 12.24 -10.97
C GLN A 36 -3.89 11.82 -11.88
N GLY A 37 -4.87 11.10 -11.33
CA GLY A 37 -6.05 10.69 -12.06
C GLY A 37 -5.94 9.36 -12.78
N GLU A 38 -4.92 8.56 -12.50
CA GLU A 38 -4.80 7.24 -13.11
C GLU A 38 -5.90 6.30 -12.59
N ARG A 39 -6.25 5.34 -13.42
CA ARG A 39 -7.33 4.39 -13.06
C ARG A 39 -6.91 3.51 -11.91
N VAL A 40 -7.84 3.27 -10.98
CA VAL A 40 -7.58 2.39 -9.84
C VAL A 40 -7.14 0.99 -10.30
N THR A 41 -7.75 0.48 -11.37
CA THR A 41 -7.37 -0.83 -11.93
C THR A 41 -5.90 -0.86 -12.35
N ASP A 42 -5.46 0.17 -13.06
CA ASP A 42 -4.08 0.24 -13.54
C ASP A 42 -3.09 0.37 -12.38
N VAL A 43 -3.43 1.19 -11.40
CA VAL A 43 -2.60 1.38 -10.22
C VAL A 43 -2.51 0.09 -9.40
N ALA A 44 -3.62 -0.63 -9.25
CA ALA A 44 -3.63 -1.90 -8.54
C ALA A 44 -2.67 -2.90 -9.16
N LEU A 45 -2.71 -3.05 -10.49
CA LEU A 45 -1.82 -3.96 -11.21
C LEU A 45 -0.36 -3.52 -11.08
N ALA A 46 -0.11 -2.22 -11.21
CA ALA A 46 1.25 -1.68 -11.07
C ALA A 46 1.82 -1.91 -9.66
N CYS A 47 0.97 -1.94 -8.65
CA CYS A 47 1.38 -2.21 -7.28
C CYS A 47 1.54 -3.70 -6.97
N GLY A 48 1.25 -4.57 -7.93
CA GLY A 48 1.43 -6.01 -7.77
C GLY A 48 0.23 -6.75 -7.19
N TYR A 49 -0.96 -6.16 -7.22
CA TYR A 49 -2.18 -6.83 -6.78
C TYR A 49 -2.83 -7.58 -7.95
N ASP A 50 -3.38 -8.76 -7.64
CA ASP A 50 -4.00 -9.61 -8.66
C ASP A 50 -5.35 -9.08 -9.13
N SER A 51 -5.99 -8.24 -8.32
CA SER A 51 -7.30 -7.69 -8.67
C SER A 51 -7.46 -6.31 -8.06
N THR A 52 -8.37 -5.53 -8.65
CA THR A 52 -8.75 -4.22 -8.13
C THR A 52 -9.38 -4.35 -6.74
N SER A 53 -10.20 -5.39 -6.54
CA SER A 53 -10.85 -5.64 -5.26
C SER A 53 -9.85 -5.87 -4.13
N ALA A 54 -8.80 -6.65 -4.40
CA ALA A 54 -7.75 -6.91 -3.41
C ALA A 54 -7.00 -5.62 -3.06
N PHE A 55 -6.72 -4.80 -4.06
CA PHE A 55 -6.06 -3.51 -3.87
C PHE A 55 -6.93 -2.57 -3.02
N ILE A 56 -8.21 -2.45 -3.35
CA ILE A 56 -9.13 -1.58 -2.63
C ILE A 56 -9.27 -2.03 -1.17
N ALA A 57 -9.36 -3.33 -0.93
CA ALA A 57 -9.44 -3.86 0.43
C ALA A 57 -8.20 -3.50 1.24
N ALA A 58 -7.02 -3.68 0.65
CA ALA A 58 -5.76 -3.34 1.31
C ALA A 58 -5.64 -1.84 1.55
N PHE A 59 -6.04 -1.03 0.58
CA PHE A 59 -6.03 0.42 0.68
C PHE A 59 -6.93 0.89 1.82
N ARG A 60 -8.15 0.36 1.88
CA ARG A 60 -9.10 0.70 2.91
C ARG A 60 -8.61 0.30 4.30
N GLN A 61 -7.95 -0.84 4.40
CA GLN A 61 -7.39 -1.29 5.67
C GLN A 61 -6.26 -0.37 6.15
N GLN A 62 -5.48 0.15 5.22
CA GLN A 62 -4.33 1.02 5.52
C GLN A 62 -4.75 2.45 5.83
N PHE A 63 -5.68 3.00 5.05
CA PHE A 63 -6.01 4.42 5.07
C PHE A 63 -7.42 4.71 5.59
N ASP A 64 -8.18 3.70 6.01
CA ASP A 64 -9.55 3.80 6.51
C ASP A 64 -10.54 4.39 5.51
N ALA A 65 -10.20 4.35 4.23
CA ALA A 65 -11.06 4.86 3.16
C ALA A 65 -10.70 4.19 1.85
N THR A 66 -11.66 4.10 0.94
CA THR A 66 -11.37 3.65 -0.42
C THR A 66 -10.59 4.74 -1.16
N PRO A 67 -9.90 4.40 -2.28
CA PRO A 67 -9.20 5.42 -3.07
C PRO A 67 -10.11 6.57 -3.49
N GLY A 68 -11.35 6.29 -3.89
CA GLY A 68 -12.31 7.34 -4.26
C GLY A 68 -12.66 8.25 -3.10
N GLU A 69 -12.92 7.69 -1.93
CA GLU A 69 -13.23 8.47 -0.74
C GLU A 69 -12.03 9.28 -0.27
N PHE A 70 -10.84 8.67 -0.32
CA PHE A 70 -9.60 9.30 0.15
C PHE A 70 -9.29 10.59 -0.62
N PHE A 71 -9.46 10.55 -1.95
CA PHE A 71 -9.13 11.70 -2.79
C PHE A 71 -10.29 12.67 -3.00
N ARG A 72 -11.51 12.30 -2.59
CA ARG A 72 -12.67 13.17 -2.72
C ARG A 72 -12.54 14.40 -1.82
N ASP A 73 -11.95 14.22 -0.65
CA ASP A 73 -11.87 15.26 0.37
C ASP A 73 -10.63 16.16 0.23
N LEU A 74 -9.86 15.96 -0.83
CA LEU A 74 -8.70 16.81 -1.11
C LEU A 74 -9.10 18.04 -1.99
#